data_e209b0e898d16cb88567fb8c35449d7f
#
_entry.id   e209b0e898d16cb88567fb8c35449d7f
#
_cell.length_a   1.000
_cell.length_b   1.000
_cell.length_c   1.000
_cell.angle_alpha   90.00
_cell.angle_beta   90.00
_cell.angle_gamma   90.00
#
_symmetry.space_group_name_H-M   'P 1'
#
loop_
_entity.id
_entity.type
_entity.pdbx_description
1 polymer ?
#
loop_
_entity_poly.entity_id
_entity_poly.type
_entity_poly.pdbx_seq_one_letter_code
_entity_poly.pdbx_strand_id
1 'polypeptide(L)'
;MADSAAHHTRVQLRDATVADAPLLRRWDDEPHVIASDPDGDWDWETELARRPAWREQLVAEVGGRPIGVVQIIDPLLEETHYWDEVPPDLRAIDLWIGEADALGRGYGSQMMQLALDRCFADGRVTAVLIDPLASNTRAHRFYERFGFCFVERRRFNDDDCFVYRLTRTDHAMQTATGATE
;
A
#
# COMPACT_ATOMS: atom_id res chain seq x y z
N MET A 1 22.10 -21.47 15.50
CA MET A 1 22.44 -20.04 15.42
C MET A 1 22.27 -19.41 14.03
N ALA A 2 21.65 -20.11 13.07
CA ALA A 2 21.41 -19.58 11.70
C ALA A 2 20.02 -18.90 11.53
N ASP A 3 19.12 -19.04 12.50
CA ASP A 3 17.72 -18.58 12.38
C ASP A 3 17.50 -17.08 12.74
N SER A 4 18.45 -16.47 13.44
CA SER A 4 18.33 -15.07 13.87
C SER A 4 18.60 -14.05 12.75
N ALA A 5 19.42 -14.39 11.74
CA ALA A 5 19.76 -13.46 10.64
C ALA A 5 18.64 -13.34 9.61
N ALA A 6 17.89 -14.42 9.38
CA ALA A 6 16.76 -14.42 8.42
C ALA A 6 15.57 -13.60 8.92
N HIS A 7 15.37 -13.46 10.24
CA HIS A 7 14.31 -12.65 10.82
C HIS A 7 14.54 -11.13 10.64
N HIS A 8 15.80 -10.68 10.52
CA HIS A 8 16.15 -9.25 10.38
C HIS A 8 15.95 -8.68 8.98
N THR A 9 15.61 -9.50 7.99
CA THR A 9 15.40 -9.06 6.60
C THR A 9 13.95 -9.18 6.13
N ARG A 10 13.06 -9.73 6.98
CA ARG A 10 11.66 -9.95 6.63
C ARG A 10 10.79 -8.80 7.16
N VAL A 11 9.95 -8.27 6.27
CA VAL A 11 8.94 -7.28 6.64
C VAL A 11 7.82 -7.95 7.44
N GLN A 12 7.37 -7.26 8.47
CA GLN A 12 6.16 -7.56 9.23
C GLN A 12 5.23 -6.36 9.19
N LEU A 13 3.92 -6.60 9.14
CA LEU A 13 2.91 -5.55 9.25
C LEU A 13 2.26 -5.65 10.64
N ARG A 14 2.16 -4.51 11.32
CA ARG A 14 1.36 -4.36 12.53
C ARG A 14 0.37 -3.20 12.40
N ASP A 15 -0.67 -3.19 13.19
CA ASP A 15 -1.57 -2.06 13.25
C ASP A 15 -0.81 -0.79 13.63
N ALA A 16 -1.09 0.29 12.90
CA ALA A 16 -0.66 1.61 13.29
C ALA A 16 -1.48 2.10 14.50
N THR A 17 -0.86 2.88 15.35
CA THR A 17 -1.48 3.44 16.57
C THR A 17 -1.22 4.94 16.65
N VAL A 18 -1.95 5.65 17.48
CA VAL A 18 -1.71 7.09 17.70
C VAL A 18 -0.26 7.38 18.15
N ALA A 19 0.41 6.43 18.78
CA ALA A 19 1.82 6.57 19.14
C ALA A 19 2.76 6.64 17.91
N ASP A 20 2.31 6.20 16.74
CA ASP A 20 3.07 6.27 15.49
C ASP A 20 2.94 7.64 14.79
N ALA A 21 1.99 8.49 15.17
CA ALA A 21 1.73 9.77 14.50
C ALA A 21 2.98 10.67 14.37
N PRO A 22 3.86 10.83 15.38
CA PRO A 22 5.09 11.61 15.20
C PRO A 22 6.05 11.03 14.15
N LEU A 23 6.08 9.71 14.02
CA LEU A 23 6.89 9.01 13.02
C LEU A 23 6.32 9.23 11.60
N LEU A 24 5.00 9.10 11.44
CA LEU A 24 4.33 9.26 10.15
C LEU A 24 4.47 10.69 9.64
N ARG A 25 4.29 11.71 10.49
CA ARG A 25 4.55 13.11 10.13
C ARG A 25 5.99 13.35 9.66
N ARG A 26 6.98 12.72 10.33
CA ARG A 26 8.37 12.84 9.88
C ARG A 26 8.56 12.23 8.49
N TRP A 27 7.86 11.15 8.17
CA TRP A 27 7.92 10.53 6.84
C TRP A 27 7.23 11.35 5.78
N ASP A 28 6.14 12.08 6.10
CA ASP A 28 5.48 12.99 5.17
C ASP A 28 6.42 14.12 4.70
N ASP A 29 7.40 14.50 5.52
CA ASP A 29 8.42 15.50 5.18
C ASP A 29 9.59 14.93 4.32
N GLU A 30 9.64 13.62 4.09
CA GLU A 30 10.69 13.00 3.30
C GLU A 30 10.52 13.29 1.80
N PRO A 31 11.57 13.75 1.10
CA PRO A 31 11.44 14.16 -0.31
C PRO A 31 10.88 13.09 -1.25
N HIS A 32 11.19 11.81 -0.97
CA HIS A 32 10.70 10.70 -1.79
C HIS A 32 9.23 10.35 -1.51
N VAL A 33 8.72 10.68 -0.33
CA VAL A 33 7.30 10.54 0.02
C VAL A 33 6.52 11.69 -0.62
N ILE A 34 6.96 12.94 -0.45
CA ILE A 34 6.36 14.12 -1.11
C ILE A 34 6.28 13.94 -2.63
N ALA A 35 7.32 13.34 -3.25
CA ALA A 35 7.32 13.08 -4.68
C ALA A 35 6.26 12.06 -5.13
N SER A 36 5.73 11.26 -4.22
CA SER A 36 4.71 10.24 -4.49
C SER A 36 3.29 10.69 -4.13
N ASP A 37 3.18 11.60 -3.16
CA ASP A 37 1.94 12.16 -2.61
C ASP A 37 2.20 13.63 -2.21
N PRO A 38 2.19 14.55 -3.18
CA PRO A 38 2.53 15.96 -2.93
C PRO A 38 1.51 16.70 -2.07
N ASP A 39 0.27 16.24 -2.05
CA ASP A 39 -0.85 16.87 -1.32
C ASP A 39 -1.18 16.15 0.01
N GLY A 40 -0.36 15.20 0.40
CA GLY A 40 -0.53 14.41 1.62
C GLY A 40 -0.35 15.24 2.90
N ASP A 41 -1.43 15.90 3.33
CA ASP A 41 -1.50 16.64 4.60
C ASP A 41 -2.40 15.87 5.58
N TRP A 42 -1.81 14.89 6.28
CA TRP A 42 -2.52 14.00 7.18
C TRP A 42 -2.51 14.49 8.62
N ASP A 43 -3.69 14.69 9.22
CA ASP A 43 -3.82 14.77 10.69
C ASP A 43 -3.73 13.35 11.29
N TRP A 44 -2.50 12.84 11.39
CA TRP A 44 -2.24 11.47 11.81
C TRP A 44 -2.83 11.12 13.18
N GLU A 45 -2.87 12.04 14.13
CA GLU A 45 -3.47 11.81 15.43
C GLU A 45 -4.96 11.50 15.32
N THR A 46 -5.67 12.31 14.55
CA THR A 46 -7.10 12.12 14.28
C THR A 46 -7.34 10.87 13.47
N GLU A 47 -6.58 10.65 12.41
CA GLU A 47 -6.76 9.53 11.50
C GLU A 47 -6.47 8.17 12.18
N LEU A 48 -5.44 8.08 12.99
CA LEU A 48 -5.10 6.85 13.72
C LEU A 48 -6.04 6.58 14.89
N ALA A 49 -6.67 7.62 15.46
CA ALA A 49 -7.68 7.46 16.52
C ALA A 49 -9.03 6.97 16.01
N ARG A 50 -9.41 7.33 14.77
CA ARG A 50 -10.75 7.04 14.21
C ARG A 50 -10.99 5.55 13.93
N ARG A 51 -10.04 4.82 13.44
CA ARG A 51 -10.11 3.38 13.08
C ARG A 51 -11.44 2.96 12.43
N PRO A 52 -11.87 3.57 11.32
CA PRO A 52 -13.11 3.20 10.65
C PRO A 52 -12.99 1.77 10.08
N ALA A 53 -14.12 1.05 10.03
CA ALA A 53 -14.13 -0.34 9.56
C ALA A 53 -13.73 -0.52 8.08
N TRP A 54 -13.77 0.55 7.29
CA TRP A 54 -13.41 0.54 5.88
C TRP A 54 -11.91 0.75 5.61
N ARG A 55 -11.09 1.03 6.65
CA ARG A 55 -9.66 1.30 6.48
C ARG A 55 -8.81 0.57 7.51
N GLU A 56 -7.78 -0.10 7.04
CA GLU A 56 -6.68 -0.61 7.85
C GLU A 56 -5.44 0.24 7.62
N GLN A 57 -4.85 0.75 8.68
CA GLN A 57 -3.59 1.48 8.66
C GLN A 57 -2.53 0.64 9.36
N LEU A 58 -1.47 0.30 8.64
CA LEU A 58 -0.45 -0.64 9.07
C LEU A 58 0.93 -0.01 8.97
N VAL A 59 1.76 -0.25 9.98
CA VAL A 59 3.19 0.06 9.94
C VAL A 59 3.96 -1.18 9.53
N ALA A 60 4.82 -1.02 8.53
CA ALA A 60 5.76 -2.05 8.11
C ALA A 60 7.05 -1.93 8.91
N GLU A 61 7.52 -3.06 9.44
CA GLU A 61 8.71 -3.15 10.27
C GLU A 61 9.69 -4.21 9.75
N VAL A 62 10.98 -3.97 9.96
CA VAL A 62 12.06 -4.94 9.74
C VAL A 62 12.89 -5.04 11.01
N GLY A 63 12.90 -6.21 11.65
CA GLY A 63 13.60 -6.40 12.92
C GLY A 63 13.09 -5.48 14.05
N GLY A 64 11.81 -5.13 14.05
CA GLY A 64 11.19 -4.22 15.01
C GLY A 64 11.43 -2.74 14.72
N ARG A 65 12.13 -2.39 13.63
CA ARG A 65 12.31 -1.01 13.19
C ARG A 65 11.23 -0.66 12.15
N PRO A 66 10.39 0.36 12.39
CA PRO A 66 9.45 0.85 11.38
C PRO A 66 10.17 1.38 10.15
N ILE A 67 9.65 1.07 8.96
CA ILE A 67 10.26 1.45 7.68
C ILE A 67 9.28 2.07 6.69
N GLY A 68 7.97 1.91 6.88
CA GLY A 68 6.96 2.41 5.95
C GLY A 68 5.54 2.13 6.40
N VAL A 69 4.60 2.47 5.54
CA VAL A 69 3.15 2.39 5.78
C VAL A 69 2.48 1.59 4.68
N VAL A 70 1.42 0.88 5.06
CA VAL A 70 0.44 0.29 4.16
C VAL A 70 -0.95 0.71 4.65
N GLN A 71 -1.77 1.23 3.76
CA GLN A 71 -3.20 1.41 3.99
C GLN A 71 -3.97 0.46 3.08
N ILE A 72 -4.99 -0.21 3.63
CA ILE A 72 -5.93 -1.04 2.88
C ILE A 72 -7.32 -0.43 3.10
N ILE A 73 -7.96 -0.07 2.01
CA ILE A 73 -9.18 0.73 2.00
C ILE A 73 -10.29 -0.06 1.29
N ASP A 74 -11.50 -0.03 1.82
CA ASP A 74 -12.70 -0.40 1.08
C ASP A 74 -13.20 0.85 0.34
N PRO A 75 -13.00 0.94 -0.99
CA PRO A 75 -13.26 2.17 -1.72
C PRO A 75 -14.75 2.50 -1.86
N LEU A 76 -15.65 1.53 -1.66
CA LEU A 76 -17.08 1.75 -1.66
C LEU A 76 -17.56 2.41 -0.35
N LEU A 77 -16.92 2.07 0.77
CA LEU A 77 -17.30 2.53 2.11
C LEU A 77 -16.50 3.74 2.58
N GLU A 78 -15.49 4.14 1.82
CA GLU A 78 -14.65 5.30 2.10
C GLU A 78 -15.52 6.58 2.06
N GLU A 79 -15.42 7.40 3.13
CA GLU A 79 -16.38 8.48 3.43
C GLU A 79 -16.29 9.68 2.51
N THR A 80 -15.12 9.94 1.89
CA THR A 80 -14.92 11.08 0.98
C THR A 80 -15.36 10.78 -0.45
N HIS A 81 -15.69 9.52 -0.73
CA HIS A 81 -15.99 9.05 -2.09
C HIS A 81 -14.87 9.33 -3.09
N TYR A 82 -13.62 9.20 -2.63
CA TYR A 82 -12.43 9.44 -3.43
C TYR A 82 -12.45 8.66 -4.76
N TRP A 83 -12.95 7.43 -4.73
CA TRP A 83 -13.04 6.55 -5.90
C TRP A 83 -14.33 6.74 -6.72
N ASP A 84 -15.20 7.71 -6.39
CA ASP A 84 -16.54 7.85 -6.94
C ASP A 84 -17.39 6.56 -6.76
N GLU A 85 -18.24 6.25 -7.75
CA GLU A 85 -19.02 5.03 -7.74
C GLU A 85 -18.16 3.84 -8.18
N VAL A 86 -17.92 2.91 -7.26
CA VAL A 86 -17.20 1.65 -7.52
C VAL A 86 -18.07 0.44 -7.14
N PRO A 87 -17.89 -0.72 -7.81
CA PRO A 87 -18.58 -1.93 -7.39
C PRO A 87 -18.14 -2.38 -5.99
N PRO A 88 -18.97 -3.19 -5.30
CA PRO A 88 -18.58 -3.78 -4.02
C PRO A 88 -17.43 -4.78 -4.17
N ASP A 89 -16.89 -5.20 -3.03
CA ASP A 89 -15.90 -6.26 -2.94
C ASP A 89 -14.55 -5.90 -3.62
N LEU A 90 -14.22 -4.63 -3.64
CA LEU A 90 -12.89 -4.13 -3.99
C LEU A 90 -12.08 -3.77 -2.74
N ARG A 91 -10.76 -3.67 -2.92
CA ARG A 91 -9.85 -2.96 -2.00
C ARG A 91 -8.99 -1.99 -2.79
N ALA A 92 -8.58 -0.91 -2.14
CA ALA A 92 -7.51 -0.04 -2.63
C ALA A 92 -6.32 -0.13 -1.67
N ILE A 93 -5.11 0.04 -2.18
CA ILE A 93 -3.89 0.01 -1.37
C ILE A 93 -3.10 1.28 -1.63
N ASP A 94 -2.73 1.96 -0.52
CA ASP A 94 -1.67 2.95 -0.49
C ASP A 94 -0.46 2.35 0.21
N LEU A 95 0.74 2.58 -0.34
CA LEU A 95 1.96 1.98 0.19
C LEU A 95 3.14 2.90 -0.08
N TRP A 96 3.89 3.21 0.98
CA TRP A 96 5.16 3.91 0.84
C TRP A 96 6.20 3.48 1.88
N ILE A 97 7.46 3.58 1.51
CA ILE A 97 8.58 3.45 2.43
C ILE A 97 8.90 4.85 2.97
N GLY A 98 8.84 5.04 4.28
CA GLY A 98 9.13 6.31 4.93
C GLY A 98 10.64 6.51 5.17
N GLU A 99 11.37 5.43 5.50
CA GLU A 99 12.81 5.53 5.77
C GLU A 99 13.62 5.50 4.48
N ALA A 100 14.37 6.57 4.19
CA ALA A 100 15.17 6.70 2.97
C ALA A 100 16.23 5.58 2.80
N ASP A 101 16.83 5.12 3.91
CA ASP A 101 17.82 4.04 3.90
C ASP A 101 17.21 2.63 3.69
N ALA A 102 15.88 2.52 3.73
CA ALA A 102 15.15 1.29 3.42
C ALA A 102 14.76 1.16 1.93
N LEU A 103 14.92 2.23 1.15
CA LEU A 103 14.65 2.22 -0.29
C LEU A 103 15.60 1.28 -1.04
N GLY A 104 15.08 0.65 -2.11
CA GLY A 104 15.88 -0.19 -3.00
C GLY A 104 16.32 -1.53 -2.41
N ARG A 105 15.83 -1.92 -1.23
CA ARG A 105 16.18 -3.18 -0.55
C ARG A 105 15.16 -4.30 -0.72
N GLY A 106 14.17 -4.11 -1.60
CA GLY A 106 13.12 -5.10 -1.82
C GLY A 106 11.99 -5.10 -0.78
N TYR A 107 12.04 -4.21 0.22
CA TYR A 107 11.02 -4.15 1.27
C TYR A 107 9.65 -3.73 0.73
N GLY A 108 9.59 -2.81 -0.22
CA GLY A 108 8.33 -2.45 -0.88
C GLY A 108 7.64 -3.64 -1.53
N SER A 109 8.41 -4.57 -2.12
CA SER A 109 7.86 -5.80 -2.69
C SER A 109 7.29 -6.74 -1.61
N GLN A 110 7.97 -6.86 -0.47
CA GLN A 110 7.46 -7.65 0.64
C GLN A 110 6.19 -7.00 1.25
N MET A 111 6.17 -5.67 1.40
CA MET A 111 5.01 -4.92 1.87
C MET A 111 3.80 -5.14 0.96
N MET A 112 3.98 -5.02 -0.35
CA MET A 112 2.91 -5.25 -1.33
C MET A 112 2.40 -6.68 -1.29
N GLN A 113 3.28 -7.68 -1.21
CA GLN A 113 2.84 -9.07 -1.11
C GLN A 113 2.00 -9.31 0.14
N LEU A 114 2.44 -8.81 1.30
CA LEU A 114 1.68 -8.92 2.55
C LEU A 114 0.33 -8.21 2.49
N ALA A 115 0.27 -7.04 1.83
CA ALA A 115 -0.97 -6.29 1.63
C ALA A 115 -1.95 -7.07 0.72
N LEU A 116 -1.46 -7.63 -0.39
CA LEU A 116 -2.27 -8.45 -1.30
C LEU A 116 -2.78 -9.72 -0.63
N ASP A 117 -1.94 -10.41 0.13
CA ASP A 117 -2.34 -11.59 0.90
C ASP A 117 -3.46 -11.24 1.88
N ARG A 118 -3.36 -10.07 2.54
CA ARG A 118 -4.37 -9.57 3.47
C ARG A 118 -5.66 -9.21 2.76
N CYS A 119 -5.61 -8.51 1.63
CA CYS A 119 -6.79 -8.17 0.83
C CYS A 119 -7.53 -9.43 0.34
N PHE A 120 -6.79 -10.38 -0.21
CA PHE A 120 -7.38 -11.58 -0.79
C PHE A 120 -7.67 -12.70 0.23
N ALA A 121 -7.31 -12.54 1.51
CA ALA A 121 -7.77 -13.42 2.59
C ALA A 121 -9.30 -13.37 2.76
N ASP A 122 -9.95 -12.23 2.51
CA ASP A 122 -11.41 -12.16 2.37
C ASP A 122 -11.81 -12.71 1.00
N GLY A 123 -12.44 -13.89 0.99
CA GLY A 123 -12.87 -14.57 -0.24
C GLY A 123 -13.84 -13.78 -1.12
N ARG A 124 -14.47 -12.72 -0.60
CA ARG A 124 -15.37 -11.83 -1.36
C ARG A 124 -14.61 -10.83 -2.21
N VAL A 125 -13.42 -10.39 -1.79
CA VAL A 125 -12.64 -9.39 -2.53
C VAL A 125 -12.31 -9.91 -3.93
N THR A 126 -12.77 -9.20 -4.95
CA THR A 126 -12.64 -9.58 -6.35
C THR A 126 -11.42 -8.96 -7.02
N ALA A 127 -11.03 -7.76 -6.60
CA ALA A 127 -9.86 -7.06 -7.14
C ALA A 127 -9.31 -6.03 -6.16
N VAL A 128 -8.06 -5.63 -6.41
CA VAL A 128 -7.35 -4.55 -5.73
C VAL A 128 -7.05 -3.43 -6.72
N LEU A 129 -7.25 -2.19 -6.29
CA LEU A 129 -7.00 -0.96 -7.04
C LEU A 129 -5.79 -0.23 -6.46
N ILE A 130 -5.11 0.51 -7.31
CA ILE A 130 -4.06 1.48 -6.96
C ILE A 130 -4.08 2.62 -7.97
N ASP A 131 -3.62 3.80 -7.57
CA ASP A 131 -3.73 5.02 -8.38
C ASP A 131 -2.48 5.92 -8.29
N PRO A 132 -1.29 5.38 -8.60
CA PRO A 132 -0.08 6.19 -8.59
C PRO A 132 -0.18 7.40 -9.52
N LEU A 133 0.49 8.50 -9.15
CA LEU A 133 0.63 9.66 -10.02
C LEU A 133 1.07 9.26 -11.43
N ALA A 134 0.49 9.86 -12.46
CA ALA A 134 0.83 9.59 -13.87
C ALA A 134 2.31 9.88 -14.17
N SER A 135 2.94 10.78 -13.41
CA SER A 135 4.37 11.09 -13.49
C SER A 135 5.27 10.04 -12.83
N ASN A 136 4.73 9.19 -11.93
CA ASN A 136 5.51 8.23 -11.15
C ASN A 136 5.77 6.93 -11.92
N THR A 137 6.60 6.99 -12.96
CA THR A 137 6.92 5.83 -13.82
C THR A 137 7.60 4.67 -13.07
N ARG A 138 8.23 4.95 -11.91
CA ARG A 138 8.82 3.92 -11.06
C ARG A 138 7.73 3.09 -10.38
N ALA A 139 6.69 3.74 -9.87
CA ALA A 139 5.54 3.07 -9.27
C ALA A 139 4.79 2.23 -10.32
N HIS A 140 4.59 2.74 -11.54
CA HIS A 140 3.94 1.99 -12.62
C HIS A 140 4.63 0.65 -12.85
N ARG A 141 5.96 0.66 -13.08
CA ARG A 141 6.76 -0.56 -13.27
C ARG A 141 6.75 -1.49 -12.06
N PHE A 142 6.68 -0.91 -10.86
CA PHE A 142 6.59 -1.69 -9.63
C PHE A 142 5.28 -2.46 -9.60
N TYR A 143 4.14 -1.82 -9.82
CA TYR A 143 2.83 -2.45 -9.78
C TYR A 143 2.61 -3.44 -10.93
N GLU A 144 3.08 -3.13 -12.13
CA GLU A 144 3.02 -4.04 -13.29
C GLU A 144 3.73 -5.37 -13.01
N ARG A 145 4.85 -5.37 -12.25
CA ARG A 145 5.50 -6.62 -11.84
C ARG A 145 4.66 -7.47 -10.88
N PHE A 146 3.71 -6.87 -10.16
CA PHE A 146 2.72 -7.57 -9.36
C PHE A 146 1.46 -7.95 -10.16
N GLY A 147 1.46 -7.73 -11.49
CA GLY A 147 0.38 -8.06 -12.38
C GLY A 147 -0.79 -7.10 -12.37
N PHE A 148 -0.63 -5.96 -11.76
CA PHE A 148 -1.60 -4.90 -11.94
C PHE A 148 -1.62 -4.45 -13.40
N CYS A 149 -2.83 -4.35 -13.95
CA CYS A 149 -3.06 -3.89 -15.31
C CYS A 149 -3.59 -2.46 -15.29
N PHE A 150 -3.08 -1.61 -16.18
CA PHE A 150 -3.59 -0.26 -16.39
C PHE A 150 -5.07 -0.31 -16.82
N VAL A 151 -5.89 0.51 -16.20
CA VAL A 151 -7.33 0.64 -16.50
C VAL A 151 -7.61 1.95 -17.21
N GLU A 152 -7.25 3.05 -16.57
CA GLU A 152 -7.54 4.40 -17.07
C GLU A 152 -6.62 5.45 -16.46
N ARG A 153 -6.61 6.63 -17.09
CA ARG A 153 -6.08 7.85 -16.50
C ARG A 153 -7.22 8.62 -15.87
N ARG A 154 -7.10 8.96 -14.61
CA ARG A 154 -8.13 9.67 -13.85
C ARG A 154 -7.51 10.81 -13.05
N ARG A 155 -8.29 11.86 -12.88
CA ARG A 155 -7.92 12.96 -11.98
C ARG A 155 -8.63 12.77 -10.64
N PHE A 156 -7.84 12.68 -9.58
CA PHE A 156 -8.31 12.68 -8.20
C PHE A 156 -7.93 14.01 -7.58
N ASN A 157 -8.93 14.85 -7.23
CA ASN A 157 -8.70 16.25 -6.84
C ASN A 157 -7.81 16.98 -7.87
N ASP A 158 -6.62 17.42 -7.47
CA ASP A 158 -5.65 18.07 -8.34
C ASP A 158 -4.62 17.10 -8.94
N ASP A 159 -4.58 15.86 -8.47
CA ASP A 159 -3.63 14.85 -8.92
C ASP A 159 -4.09 14.13 -10.19
N ASP A 160 -3.15 14.00 -11.11
CA ASP A 160 -3.31 13.24 -12.35
C ASP A 160 -2.71 11.85 -12.14
N CYS A 161 -3.57 10.83 -12.09
CA CYS A 161 -3.22 9.48 -11.71
C CYS A 161 -3.49 8.46 -12.81
N PHE A 162 -2.77 7.34 -12.75
CA PHE A 162 -3.07 6.13 -13.51
C PHE A 162 -3.69 5.10 -12.59
N VAL A 163 -4.93 4.71 -12.89
CA VAL A 163 -5.62 3.64 -12.17
C VAL A 163 -5.17 2.29 -12.69
N TYR A 164 -4.73 1.43 -11.80
CA TYR A 164 -4.40 0.03 -12.06
C TYR A 164 -5.29 -0.90 -11.25
N ARG A 165 -5.50 -2.09 -11.77
CA ARG A 165 -6.32 -3.13 -11.14
C ARG A 165 -5.62 -4.48 -11.21
N LEU A 166 -5.64 -5.21 -10.08
CA LEU A 166 -5.25 -6.61 -10.01
C LEU A 166 -6.47 -7.44 -9.61
N THR A 167 -6.91 -8.35 -10.48
CA THR A 167 -8.02 -9.24 -10.13
C THR A 167 -7.54 -10.41 -9.27
N ARG A 168 -8.44 -11.00 -8.48
CA ARG A 168 -8.16 -12.23 -7.73
C ARG A 168 -7.62 -13.35 -8.63
N THR A 169 -8.19 -13.49 -9.83
CA THR A 169 -7.78 -14.53 -10.79
C THR A 169 -6.35 -14.31 -11.26
N ASP A 170 -5.99 -13.07 -11.62
CA ASP A 170 -4.64 -12.74 -12.08
C ASP A 170 -3.61 -12.93 -10.96
N HIS A 171 -3.95 -12.53 -9.73
CA HIS A 171 -3.12 -12.76 -8.55
C HIS A 171 -2.87 -14.25 -8.30
N ALA A 172 -3.91 -15.08 -8.36
CA ALA A 172 -3.80 -16.52 -8.17
C ALA A 172 -2.92 -17.19 -9.25
N MET A 173 -3.01 -16.75 -10.51
CA MET A 173 -2.17 -17.27 -11.58
C MET A 173 -0.69 -16.94 -11.38
N GLN A 174 -0.37 -15.73 -10.91
CA GLN A 174 1.01 -15.33 -10.67
C GLN A 174 1.65 -16.06 -9.49
N THR A 175 0.91 -16.22 -8.40
CA THR A 175 1.41 -16.98 -7.23
C THR A 175 1.64 -18.45 -7.56
N ALA A 176 0.82 -19.06 -8.44
CA ALA A 176 1.01 -20.43 -8.91
C ALA A 176 2.27 -20.56 -9.80
N THR A 177 2.58 -19.57 -10.63
CA THR A 177 3.76 -19.58 -11.51
C THR A 177 5.06 -19.36 -10.74
N GLY A 178 5.06 -18.49 -9.73
CA GLY A 178 6.23 -18.21 -8.89
C GLY A 178 6.60 -19.33 -7.90
N ALA A 179 5.69 -20.29 -7.68
CA ALA A 179 5.96 -21.45 -6.81
C ALA A 179 6.64 -22.64 -7.54
N THR A 180 6.88 -22.51 -8.85
CA THR A 180 7.43 -23.60 -9.69
C THR A 180 8.90 -23.36 -10.09
N GLU A 181 9.50 -22.24 -9.71
CA GLU A 181 10.93 -21.94 -9.86
C GLU A 181 11.67 -22.08 -8.52
#